data_00e6900a3b7045a2c2fef418aa4a0be5
#
_entry.id   00e6900a3b7045a2c2fef418aa4a0be5
#
_cell.length_a   1.000
_cell.length_b   1.000
_cell.length_c   1.000
_cell.angle_alpha   90.00
_cell.angle_beta   90.00
_cell.angle_gamma   90.00
#
_symmetry.space_group_name_H-M   'P 1'
#
loop_
_entity.id
_entity.type
_entity.pdbx_description
1 polymer ?
#
loop_
_entity_poly.entity_id
_entity_poly.type
_entity_poly.pdbx_seq_one_letter_code
_entity_poly.pdbx_strand_id
1 'polypeptide(L)'
;MSPICAICGQGIAPADDSKEHILPNAIGGRRTVNNFLHGDCNNRAGQTWDAELEKQLRPLALHIGIKRQSGKTSRMKVTTTANEDFLLDVGGQLEMVRPVVTPTLLRNDERIDVTAGSLTQARETLKGLKRKYPKVDIEAMLARAESRRSYATGAINIDLSFGGPLSGRSVVKSALALAHYAGLPIEQCGDAVSYLRKTDAEPC
;
A
#
# COMPACT_ATOMS: atom_id res chain seq x y z
N MET A 1 3.42 39.03 1.15
CA MET A 1 2.82 38.35 2.32
C MET A 1 3.44 36.96 2.40
N SER A 2 3.76 36.50 3.59
CA SER A 2 4.21 35.10 3.75
C SER A 2 3.06 34.15 3.46
N PRO A 3 3.32 32.99 2.80
CA PRO A 3 2.28 32.00 2.57
C PRO A 3 1.72 31.47 3.90
N ILE A 4 0.45 31.08 3.90
CA ILE A 4 -0.27 30.63 5.10
C ILE A 4 -0.51 29.11 5.00
N CYS A 5 -0.17 28.38 6.07
CA CYS A 5 -0.43 26.94 6.14
C CYS A 5 -1.94 26.64 6.13
N ALA A 6 -2.38 25.79 5.21
CA ALA A 6 -3.79 25.43 5.07
C ALA A 6 -4.34 24.71 6.32
N ILE A 7 -3.51 24.01 7.08
CA ILE A 7 -3.94 23.24 8.26
C ILE A 7 -3.95 24.12 9.52
N CYS A 8 -2.82 24.71 9.89
CA CYS A 8 -2.73 25.45 11.18
C CYS A 8 -3.05 26.94 11.06
N GLY A 9 -3.11 27.52 9.85
CA GLY A 9 -3.42 28.91 9.62
C GLY A 9 -2.29 29.89 9.92
N GLN A 10 -1.08 29.41 10.23
CA GLN A 10 0.08 30.26 10.52
C GLN A 10 0.92 30.49 9.27
N GLY A 11 1.72 31.58 9.28
CA GLY A 11 2.64 31.90 8.19
C GLY A 11 3.74 30.87 8.05
N ILE A 12 4.07 30.46 6.82
CA ILE A 12 5.13 29.50 6.52
C ILE A 12 6.42 30.26 6.28
N ALA A 13 7.44 30.02 7.12
CA ALA A 13 8.79 30.47 6.84
C ALA A 13 9.47 29.54 5.80
N PRO A 14 10.42 30.04 5.00
CA PRO A 14 11.08 29.20 3.98
C PRO A 14 11.72 27.92 4.52
N ALA A 15 12.19 27.95 5.78
CA ALA A 15 12.79 26.79 6.46
C ALA A 15 11.75 25.74 6.90
N ASP A 16 10.49 26.15 7.07
CA ASP A 16 9.39 25.32 7.57
C ASP A 16 8.48 24.82 6.43
N ASP A 17 8.73 25.26 5.19
CA ASP A 17 7.95 24.84 4.02
C ASP A 17 8.16 23.37 3.71
N SER A 18 7.11 22.74 3.24
CA SER A 18 7.16 21.34 2.84
C SER A 18 6.69 21.13 1.40
N LYS A 19 7.23 20.09 0.80
CA LYS A 19 6.82 19.62 -0.51
C LYS A 19 5.64 18.67 -0.35
N GLU A 20 4.42 19.18 -0.51
CA GLU A 20 3.20 18.41 -0.35
C GLU A 20 2.76 17.81 -1.67
N HIS A 21 2.37 16.52 -1.68
CA HIS A 21 1.75 15.88 -2.82
C HIS A 21 0.29 16.33 -2.97
N ILE A 22 -0.12 16.74 -4.17
CA ILE A 22 -1.53 17.10 -4.45
C ILE A 22 -2.44 15.90 -4.16
N LEU A 23 -2.11 14.73 -4.69
CA LEU A 23 -2.67 13.45 -4.29
C LEU A 23 -1.62 12.68 -3.48
N PRO A 24 -1.97 11.98 -2.41
CA PRO A 24 -1.00 11.23 -1.65
C PRO A 24 -0.14 10.30 -2.51
N ASN A 25 1.18 10.30 -2.28
CA ASN A 25 2.12 9.41 -2.99
C ASN A 25 1.69 7.93 -2.93
N ALA A 26 1.11 7.53 -1.82
CA ALA A 26 0.67 6.15 -1.59
C ALA A 26 -0.40 5.65 -2.57
N ILE A 27 -1.20 6.55 -3.12
CA ILE A 27 -2.22 6.29 -4.15
C ILE A 27 -1.81 6.80 -5.54
N GLY A 28 -0.52 6.98 -5.77
CA GLY A 28 0.04 7.30 -7.08
C GLY A 28 0.18 8.78 -7.39
N GLY A 29 0.02 9.67 -6.42
CA GLY A 29 0.27 11.10 -6.57
C GLY A 29 1.73 11.39 -6.96
N ARG A 30 1.94 12.28 -7.94
CA ARG A 30 3.26 12.64 -8.46
C ARG A 30 3.53 14.13 -8.43
N ARG A 31 2.48 14.95 -8.53
CA ARG A 31 2.61 16.41 -8.49
C ARG A 31 2.66 16.89 -7.06
N THR A 32 3.50 17.86 -6.82
CA THR A 32 3.71 18.47 -5.50
C THR A 32 3.54 19.97 -5.57
N VAL A 33 3.22 20.58 -4.44
CA VAL A 33 3.16 22.01 -4.22
C VAL A 33 4.03 22.40 -3.04
N ASN A 34 4.57 23.62 -3.07
CA ASN A 34 5.28 24.26 -1.99
C ASN A 34 4.44 25.44 -1.45
N ASN A 35 4.83 26.01 -0.33
CA ASN A 35 4.13 27.16 0.29
C ASN A 35 2.65 26.85 0.63
N PHE A 36 2.34 25.59 0.93
CA PHE A 36 1.00 25.12 1.22
C PHE A 36 0.84 24.58 2.65
N LEU A 37 1.82 23.81 3.14
CA LEU A 37 1.83 23.24 4.49
C LEU A 37 3.19 23.39 5.16
N HIS A 38 3.20 23.58 6.48
CA HIS A 38 4.39 23.35 7.28
C HIS A 38 4.82 21.88 7.25
N GLY A 39 6.10 21.60 7.41
CA GLY A 39 6.65 20.24 7.47
C GLY A 39 5.96 19.36 8.52
N ASP A 40 5.75 19.86 9.74
CA ASP A 40 5.08 19.12 10.81
C ASP A 40 3.61 18.87 10.51
N CYS A 41 2.89 19.84 9.92
CA CYS A 41 1.51 19.67 9.51
C CYS A 41 1.38 18.62 8.40
N ASN A 42 2.29 18.65 7.43
CA ASN A 42 2.38 17.70 6.34
C ASN A 42 2.66 16.27 6.88
N ASN A 43 3.68 16.12 7.73
CA ASN A 43 4.03 14.83 8.33
C ASN A 43 2.86 14.23 9.12
N ARG A 44 2.18 15.04 9.93
CA ARG A 44 1.01 14.59 10.71
C ARG A 44 -0.14 14.18 9.80
N ALA A 45 -0.48 14.98 8.78
CA ALA A 45 -1.52 14.64 7.80
C ALA A 45 -1.16 13.36 7.03
N GLY A 46 0.10 13.18 6.64
CA GLY A 46 0.60 11.99 5.97
C GLY A 46 0.45 10.72 6.80
N GLN A 47 0.74 10.80 8.11
CA GLN A 47 0.67 9.66 9.03
C GLN A 47 -0.76 9.31 9.47
N THR A 48 -1.71 10.23 9.31
CA THR A 48 -3.11 10.04 9.75
C THR A 48 -4.08 10.03 8.58
N TRP A 49 -4.31 11.18 7.95
CA TRP A 49 -5.34 11.35 6.92
C TRP A 49 -5.01 10.59 5.64
N ASP A 50 -3.79 10.79 5.13
CA ASP A 50 -3.35 10.14 3.88
C ASP A 50 -3.16 8.63 4.07
N ALA A 51 -2.71 8.22 5.25
CA ALA A 51 -2.58 6.81 5.59
C ALA A 51 -3.94 6.10 5.63
N GLU A 52 -4.99 6.77 6.15
CA GLU A 52 -6.34 6.20 6.14
C GLU A 52 -6.93 6.15 4.72
N LEU A 53 -6.77 7.22 3.93
CA LEU A 53 -7.20 7.22 2.53
C LEU A 53 -6.46 6.14 1.72
N GLU A 54 -5.15 6.00 1.92
CA GLU A 54 -4.35 4.95 1.28
C GLU A 54 -4.86 3.56 1.64
N LYS A 55 -5.15 3.31 2.92
CA LYS A 55 -5.68 2.04 3.40
C LYS A 55 -6.99 1.67 2.69
N GLN A 56 -7.91 2.64 2.56
CA GLN A 56 -9.20 2.44 1.89
C GLN A 56 -9.06 2.21 0.38
N LEU A 57 -8.15 2.92 -0.29
CA LEU A 57 -7.97 2.84 -1.74
C LEU A 57 -6.94 1.79 -2.18
N ARG A 58 -6.16 1.22 -1.25
CA ARG A 58 -5.10 0.24 -1.55
C ARG A 58 -5.56 -0.95 -2.38
N PRO A 59 -6.72 -1.59 -2.11
CA PRO A 59 -7.17 -2.72 -2.91
C PRO A 59 -7.34 -2.37 -4.38
N LEU A 60 -7.97 -1.22 -4.66
CA LEU A 60 -8.16 -0.71 -6.02
C LEU A 60 -6.82 -0.33 -6.66
N ALA A 61 -5.97 0.40 -5.93
CA ALA A 61 -4.66 0.83 -6.41
C ALA A 61 -3.78 -0.37 -6.81
N LEU A 62 -3.76 -1.44 -6.02
CA LEU A 62 -3.05 -2.66 -6.35
C LEU A 62 -3.64 -3.35 -7.57
N HIS A 63 -4.98 -3.46 -7.64
CA HIS A 63 -5.64 -4.14 -8.74
C HIS A 63 -5.39 -3.46 -10.10
N ILE A 64 -5.51 -2.13 -10.16
CA ILE A 64 -5.29 -1.35 -11.41
C ILE A 64 -3.82 -1.00 -11.66
N GLY A 65 -2.90 -1.44 -10.82
CA GLY A 65 -1.47 -1.32 -11.05
C GLY A 65 -0.86 0.03 -10.69
N ILE A 66 -1.48 0.81 -9.79
CA ILE A 66 -0.93 2.08 -9.31
C ILE A 66 0.31 1.82 -8.48
N LYS A 67 1.42 2.47 -8.87
CA LYS A 67 2.69 2.42 -8.16
C LYS A 67 2.95 3.75 -7.45
N ARG A 68 3.54 3.70 -6.26
CA ARG A 68 4.08 4.88 -5.59
C ARG A 68 5.17 5.52 -6.45
N GLN A 69 5.32 6.84 -6.37
CA GLN A 69 6.43 7.56 -6.98
C GLN A 69 7.76 7.20 -6.31
N SER A 70 7.72 7.06 -4.98
CA SER A 70 8.86 6.69 -4.15
C SER A 70 8.46 5.66 -3.11
N GLY A 71 9.43 4.82 -2.72
CA GLY A 71 9.19 3.76 -1.76
C GLY A 71 8.54 2.51 -2.38
N LYS A 72 8.46 1.45 -1.58
CA LYS A 72 7.86 0.17 -1.98
C LYS A 72 6.35 0.22 -1.79
N THR A 73 5.59 -0.19 -2.79
CA THR A 73 4.13 -0.35 -2.66
C THR A 73 3.83 -1.51 -1.70
N SER A 74 2.98 -1.26 -0.70
CA SER A 74 2.62 -2.27 0.29
C SER A 74 1.68 -3.30 -0.34
N ARG A 75 2.01 -4.57 -0.22
CA ARG A 75 1.16 -5.69 -0.60
C ARG A 75 0.00 -5.84 0.38
N MET A 76 -1.06 -6.49 -0.04
CA MET A 76 -2.22 -6.76 0.79
C MET A 76 -2.52 -8.26 0.83
N LYS A 77 -2.79 -8.79 2.03
CA LYS A 77 -3.29 -10.16 2.15
C LYS A 77 -4.75 -10.20 1.69
N VAL A 78 -5.07 -11.17 0.84
CA VAL A 78 -6.43 -11.46 0.36
C VAL A 78 -6.72 -12.94 0.54
N THR A 79 -8.00 -13.27 0.73
CA THR A 79 -8.45 -14.66 0.84
C THR A 79 -9.49 -14.93 -0.25
N THR A 80 -9.38 -16.05 -0.96
CA THR A 80 -10.34 -16.45 -1.96
C THR A 80 -11.57 -17.12 -1.34
N THR A 81 -12.64 -17.27 -2.12
CA THR A 81 -13.82 -18.03 -1.71
C THR A 81 -13.52 -19.53 -1.48
N ALA A 82 -12.37 -20.01 -1.93
CA ALA A 82 -11.86 -21.36 -1.65
C ALA A 82 -10.96 -21.42 -0.39
N ASN A 83 -10.95 -20.34 0.44
CA ASN A 83 -10.11 -20.21 1.65
C ASN A 83 -8.59 -20.29 1.39
N GLU A 84 -8.14 -19.86 0.23
CA GLU A 84 -6.72 -19.75 -0.09
C GLU A 84 -6.23 -18.32 0.19
N ASP A 85 -5.11 -18.21 0.88
CA ASP A 85 -4.49 -16.93 1.24
C ASP A 85 -3.40 -16.55 0.23
N PHE A 86 -3.48 -15.32 -0.28
CA PHE A 86 -2.50 -14.73 -1.19
C PHE A 86 -2.07 -13.35 -0.73
N LEU A 87 -0.90 -12.92 -1.21
CA LEU A 87 -0.48 -11.52 -1.20
C LEU A 87 -0.81 -10.92 -2.56
N LEU A 88 -1.71 -9.95 -2.56
CA LEU A 88 -2.02 -9.14 -3.74
C LEU A 88 -0.93 -8.09 -3.92
N ASP A 89 -0.27 -8.12 -5.07
CA ASP A 89 0.76 -7.17 -5.48
C ASP A 89 0.23 -6.23 -6.58
N VAL A 90 1.04 -5.25 -6.95
CA VAL A 90 0.72 -4.26 -7.99
C VAL A 90 0.42 -4.93 -9.31
N GLY A 91 -0.70 -4.54 -9.95
CA GLY A 91 -1.19 -5.12 -11.20
C GLY A 91 -2.01 -6.39 -11.02
N GLY A 92 -2.53 -6.62 -9.81
CA GLY A 92 -3.41 -7.75 -9.54
C GLY A 92 -2.69 -9.10 -9.42
N GLN A 93 -1.35 -9.10 -9.33
CA GLN A 93 -0.58 -10.33 -9.17
C GLN A 93 -0.79 -10.93 -7.77
N LEU A 94 -0.94 -12.25 -7.73
CA LEU A 94 -1.11 -13.00 -6.50
C LEU A 94 0.14 -13.84 -6.23
N GLU A 95 0.68 -13.72 -5.02
CA GLU A 95 1.76 -14.56 -4.51
C GLU A 95 1.22 -15.38 -3.33
N MET A 96 1.53 -16.68 -3.30
CA MET A 96 1.13 -17.56 -2.20
C MET A 96 1.71 -17.07 -0.87
N VAL A 97 0.88 -16.93 0.16
CA VAL A 97 1.34 -16.54 1.51
C VAL A 97 2.19 -17.63 2.13
N ARG A 98 1.79 -18.89 1.95
CA ARG A 98 2.48 -20.04 2.52
C ARG A 98 2.83 -21.05 1.43
N PRO A 99 4.05 -21.62 1.45
CA PRO A 99 4.40 -22.69 0.57
C PRO A 99 3.60 -23.95 0.95
N VAL A 100 3.33 -24.77 -0.05
CA VAL A 100 2.71 -26.09 0.15
C VAL A 100 3.82 -27.13 0.00
N VAL A 101 3.91 -28.01 0.98
CA VAL A 101 4.83 -29.15 0.98
C VAL A 101 4.01 -30.42 0.94
N THR A 102 4.18 -31.20 -0.13
CA THR A 102 3.45 -32.45 -0.33
C THR A 102 4.41 -33.62 -0.31
N PRO A 103 4.51 -34.38 0.79
CA PRO A 103 5.25 -35.62 0.81
C PRO A 103 4.46 -36.72 0.11
N THR A 104 5.11 -37.45 -0.77
CA THR A 104 4.54 -38.62 -1.46
C THR A 104 5.38 -39.83 -1.13
N LEU A 105 4.80 -40.83 -0.48
CA LEU A 105 5.46 -42.10 -0.18
C LEU A 105 5.52 -42.96 -1.45
N LEU A 106 6.72 -43.32 -1.84
CA LEU A 106 6.99 -44.29 -2.88
C LEU A 106 7.41 -45.60 -2.21
N ARG A 107 7.33 -46.73 -2.92
CA ARG A 107 7.56 -48.10 -2.35
C ARG A 107 8.84 -48.23 -1.50
N ASN A 108 9.93 -47.53 -1.86
CA ASN A 108 11.22 -47.56 -1.17
C ASN A 108 11.83 -46.18 -0.93
N ASP A 109 11.07 -45.10 -1.19
CA ASP A 109 11.58 -43.72 -1.09
C ASP A 109 10.47 -42.75 -0.77
N GLU A 110 10.83 -41.56 -0.34
CA GLU A 110 9.90 -40.46 -0.09
C GLU A 110 10.21 -39.30 -1.04
N ARG A 111 9.24 -38.92 -1.85
CA ARG A 111 9.31 -37.73 -2.70
C ARG A 111 8.69 -36.54 -1.98
N ILE A 112 9.37 -35.42 -2.00
CA ILE A 112 8.88 -34.16 -1.44
C ILE A 112 8.70 -33.16 -2.58
N ASP A 113 7.47 -32.76 -2.82
CA ASP A 113 7.15 -31.67 -3.74
C ASP A 113 6.89 -30.39 -2.95
N VAL A 114 7.52 -29.27 -3.37
CA VAL A 114 7.38 -27.96 -2.75
C VAL A 114 6.83 -27.00 -3.79
N THR A 115 5.66 -26.42 -3.50
CA THR A 115 5.08 -25.32 -4.27
C THR A 115 5.19 -24.04 -3.46
N ALA A 116 5.78 -22.99 -4.04
CA ALA A 116 6.04 -21.72 -3.38
C ALA A 116 5.73 -20.55 -4.32
N GLY A 117 5.39 -19.39 -3.77
CA GLY A 117 5.10 -18.18 -4.54
C GLY A 117 6.34 -17.52 -5.14
N SER A 118 7.54 -17.85 -4.63
CA SER A 118 8.80 -17.32 -5.15
C SER A 118 9.97 -18.29 -4.87
N LEU A 119 11.07 -18.12 -5.61
CA LEU A 119 12.31 -18.89 -5.36
C LEU A 119 12.89 -18.63 -3.96
N THR A 120 12.75 -17.42 -3.44
CA THR A 120 13.17 -17.07 -2.08
C THR A 120 12.37 -17.86 -1.06
N GLN A 121 11.03 -17.90 -1.21
CA GLN A 121 10.16 -18.66 -0.32
C GLN A 121 10.44 -20.17 -0.43
N ALA A 122 10.66 -20.68 -1.65
CA ALA A 122 11.05 -22.09 -1.86
C ALA A 122 12.35 -22.42 -1.12
N ARG A 123 13.37 -21.57 -1.26
CA ARG A 123 14.69 -21.77 -0.59
C ARG A 123 14.55 -21.82 0.93
N GLU A 124 13.82 -20.90 1.53
CA GLU A 124 13.61 -20.87 2.98
C GLU A 124 12.81 -22.11 3.47
N THR A 125 11.82 -22.52 2.70
CA THR A 125 11.07 -23.77 2.98
C THR A 125 11.97 -24.98 2.95
N LEU A 126 12.82 -25.14 1.91
CA LEU A 126 13.76 -26.24 1.77
C LEU A 126 14.80 -26.25 2.89
N LYS A 127 15.30 -25.09 3.35
CA LYS A 127 16.18 -24.99 4.53
C LYS A 127 15.48 -25.54 5.79
N GLY A 128 14.21 -25.21 5.98
CA GLY A 128 13.41 -25.78 7.07
C GLY A 128 13.26 -27.30 6.98
N LEU A 129 13.00 -27.82 5.77
CA LEU A 129 12.85 -29.24 5.51
C LEU A 129 14.15 -30.03 5.70
N LYS A 130 15.31 -29.43 5.44
CA LYS A 130 16.62 -30.09 5.61
C LYS A 130 16.87 -30.58 7.04
N ARG A 131 16.23 -29.98 8.04
CA ARG A 131 16.29 -30.45 9.43
C ARG A 131 15.62 -31.81 9.62
N LYS A 132 14.51 -32.06 8.91
CA LYS A 132 13.75 -33.31 8.94
C LYS A 132 14.32 -34.32 7.92
N TYR A 133 14.83 -33.82 6.80
CA TYR A 133 15.30 -34.58 5.66
C TYR A 133 16.76 -34.18 5.31
N PRO A 134 17.77 -34.66 6.04
CA PRO A 134 19.19 -34.21 5.87
C PRO A 134 19.76 -34.41 4.47
N LYS A 135 19.25 -35.41 3.73
CA LYS A 135 19.69 -35.75 2.36
C LYS A 135 19.17 -34.79 1.28
N VAL A 136 18.30 -33.83 1.63
CA VAL A 136 17.77 -32.84 0.66
C VAL A 136 18.89 -31.94 0.16
N ASP A 137 19.12 -31.98 -1.14
CA ASP A 137 19.98 -31.05 -1.86
C ASP A 137 19.16 -29.85 -2.35
N ILE A 138 19.30 -28.74 -1.63
CA ILE A 138 18.50 -27.51 -1.88
C ILE A 138 18.82 -26.95 -3.26
N GLU A 139 20.10 -26.89 -3.65
CA GLU A 139 20.51 -26.28 -4.91
C GLU A 139 20.07 -27.13 -6.11
N ALA A 140 20.18 -28.46 -6.00
CA ALA A 140 19.66 -29.36 -7.03
C ALA A 140 18.15 -29.27 -7.18
N MET A 141 17.39 -29.11 -6.07
CA MET A 141 15.94 -28.91 -6.13
C MET A 141 15.58 -27.57 -6.76
N LEU A 142 16.26 -26.48 -6.39
CA LEU A 142 16.02 -25.15 -6.97
C LEU A 142 16.40 -25.09 -8.45
N ALA A 143 17.47 -25.79 -8.87
CA ALA A 143 17.87 -25.88 -10.28
C ALA A 143 16.83 -26.60 -11.15
N ARG A 144 16.02 -27.50 -10.56
CA ARG A 144 14.92 -28.21 -11.24
C ARG A 144 13.56 -27.52 -11.07
N ALA A 145 13.52 -26.38 -10.36
CA ALA A 145 12.28 -25.70 -10.11
C ALA A 145 11.66 -25.17 -11.42
N GLU A 146 10.40 -25.51 -11.64
CA GLU A 146 9.62 -25.00 -12.76
C GLU A 146 8.76 -23.83 -12.30
N SER A 147 8.79 -22.74 -13.05
CA SER A 147 7.87 -21.63 -12.83
C SER A 147 6.60 -21.86 -13.62
N ARG A 148 5.46 -21.89 -12.92
CA ARG A 148 4.14 -22.02 -13.52
C ARG A 148 3.27 -20.84 -13.12
N ARG A 149 2.51 -20.30 -14.07
CA ARG A 149 1.42 -19.37 -13.78
C ARG A 149 0.13 -20.17 -13.63
N SER A 150 -0.56 -19.95 -12.53
CA SER A 150 -1.90 -20.50 -12.30
C SER A 150 -2.81 -19.37 -11.83
N TYR A 151 -4.10 -19.58 -11.97
CA TYR A 151 -5.10 -18.71 -11.39
C TYR A 151 -5.47 -19.24 -9.99
N ALA A 152 -5.79 -18.30 -9.08
CA ALA A 152 -6.36 -18.70 -7.80
C ALA A 152 -7.69 -19.41 -7.98
N THR A 153 -7.96 -20.38 -7.12
CA THR A 153 -9.23 -21.08 -7.10
C THR A 153 -10.28 -20.21 -6.40
N GLY A 154 -11.35 -19.88 -7.12
CA GLY A 154 -12.42 -19.04 -6.61
C GLY A 154 -12.17 -17.53 -6.76
N ALA A 155 -13.14 -16.74 -6.33
CA ALA A 155 -13.10 -15.28 -6.39
C ALA A 155 -12.34 -14.70 -5.19
N ILE A 156 -11.71 -13.53 -5.38
CA ILE A 156 -11.13 -12.76 -4.28
C ILE A 156 -12.22 -11.84 -3.73
N ASN A 157 -12.49 -11.94 -2.43
CA ASN A 157 -13.34 -11.00 -1.74
C ASN A 157 -12.50 -9.82 -1.23
N ILE A 158 -12.87 -8.63 -1.65
CA ILE A 158 -12.25 -7.38 -1.18
C ILE A 158 -13.36 -6.51 -0.61
N ASP A 159 -13.30 -6.26 0.68
CA ASP A 159 -14.20 -5.31 1.32
C ASP A 159 -13.70 -3.90 1.03
N LEU A 160 -14.53 -3.09 0.39
CA LEU A 160 -14.28 -1.70 0.10
C LEU A 160 -15.16 -0.84 1.02
N SER A 161 -14.52 -0.08 1.88
CA SER A 161 -15.19 0.89 2.74
C SER A 161 -14.57 2.26 2.50
N PHE A 162 -15.36 3.21 2.08
CA PHE A 162 -14.93 4.58 1.80
C PHE A 162 -15.60 5.56 2.75
N GLY A 163 -14.85 6.60 3.12
CA GLY A 163 -15.35 7.70 3.91
C GLY A 163 -14.78 7.76 5.33
N GLY A 164 -15.41 8.55 6.16
CA GLY A 164 -14.95 8.86 7.50
C GLY A 164 -14.11 10.14 7.57
N PRO A 165 -13.93 10.70 8.78
CA PRO A 165 -13.34 12.03 8.98
C PRO A 165 -11.89 12.13 8.53
N LEU A 166 -11.08 11.07 8.68
CA LEU A 166 -9.66 11.11 8.31
C LEU A 166 -9.47 11.08 6.79
N SER A 167 -10.10 10.13 6.09
CA SER A 167 -10.02 10.07 4.63
C SER A 167 -10.69 11.28 3.97
N GLY A 168 -11.79 11.80 4.52
CA GLY A 168 -12.42 13.03 4.09
C GLY A 168 -11.46 14.22 4.17
N ARG A 169 -10.70 14.37 5.26
CA ARG A 169 -9.67 15.41 5.37
C ARG A 169 -8.55 15.25 4.34
N SER A 170 -8.12 14.05 4.03
CA SER A 170 -7.14 13.82 2.97
C SER A 170 -7.67 14.27 1.61
N VAL A 171 -8.93 13.95 1.29
CA VAL A 171 -9.57 14.38 0.05
C VAL A 171 -9.69 15.91 -0.03
N VAL A 172 -10.15 16.58 1.04
CA VAL A 172 -10.26 18.04 1.09
C VAL A 172 -8.87 18.68 1.02
N LYS A 173 -7.86 18.15 1.72
CA LYS A 173 -6.47 18.60 1.60
C LYS A 173 -5.97 18.51 0.16
N SER A 174 -6.24 17.41 -0.52
CA SER A 174 -5.88 17.22 -1.93
C SER A 174 -6.57 18.22 -2.86
N ALA A 175 -7.84 18.49 -2.64
CA ALA A 175 -8.59 19.50 -3.41
C ALA A 175 -8.01 20.90 -3.21
N LEU A 176 -7.71 21.29 -1.97
CA LEU A 176 -7.06 22.57 -1.66
C LEU A 176 -5.64 22.68 -2.23
N ALA A 177 -4.85 21.60 -2.18
CA ALA A 177 -3.54 21.56 -2.80
C ALA A 177 -3.62 21.73 -4.33
N LEU A 178 -4.64 21.16 -4.96
CA LEU A 178 -4.90 21.35 -6.39
C LEU A 178 -5.34 22.79 -6.71
N ALA A 179 -6.21 23.37 -5.90
CA ALA A 179 -6.64 24.78 -6.02
C ALA A 179 -5.41 25.71 -5.90
N HIS A 180 -4.59 25.51 -4.89
CA HIS A 180 -3.34 26.25 -4.69
C HIS A 180 -2.38 26.09 -5.89
N TYR A 181 -2.21 24.86 -6.40
CA TYR A 181 -1.41 24.61 -7.60
C TYR A 181 -1.95 25.37 -8.83
N ALA A 182 -3.26 25.49 -8.95
CA ALA A 182 -3.93 26.24 -10.02
C ALA A 182 -3.87 27.79 -9.82
N GLY A 183 -3.24 28.27 -8.75
CA GLY A 183 -3.11 29.69 -8.44
C GLY A 183 -4.31 30.31 -7.75
N LEU A 184 -5.26 29.50 -7.25
CA LEU A 184 -6.38 30.00 -6.45
C LEU A 184 -5.93 30.26 -5.01
N PRO A 185 -6.19 31.48 -4.47
CA PRO A 185 -5.89 31.75 -3.05
C PRO A 185 -6.71 30.83 -2.15
N ILE A 186 -6.02 30.23 -1.16
CA ILE A 186 -6.66 29.28 -0.22
C ILE A 186 -7.80 29.95 0.57
N GLU A 187 -7.67 31.25 0.83
CA GLU A 187 -8.65 32.07 1.55
C GLU A 187 -10.02 32.11 0.86
N GLN A 188 -10.04 31.89 -0.47
CA GLN A 188 -11.29 31.81 -1.23
C GLN A 188 -12.01 30.46 -1.06
N CYS A 189 -11.35 29.48 -0.45
CA CYS A 189 -11.90 28.14 -0.18
C CYS A 189 -12.37 27.99 1.28
N GLY A 190 -13.00 29.05 1.85
CA GLY A 190 -13.26 29.22 3.27
C GLY A 190 -13.79 27.99 4.03
N ASP A 191 -14.86 27.34 3.52
CA ASP A 191 -15.45 26.17 4.18
C ASP A 191 -14.51 24.95 4.19
N ALA A 192 -13.82 24.71 3.07
CA ALA A 192 -12.85 23.62 2.96
C ALA A 192 -11.65 23.84 3.90
N VAL A 193 -11.14 25.07 3.99
CA VAL A 193 -10.08 25.44 4.93
C VAL A 193 -10.54 25.29 6.37
N SER A 194 -11.77 25.76 6.68
CA SER A 194 -12.37 25.62 8.00
C SER A 194 -12.52 24.15 8.40
N TYR A 195 -12.91 23.29 7.47
CA TYR A 195 -13.01 21.85 7.69
C TYR A 195 -11.65 21.22 8.06
N LEU A 196 -10.54 21.59 7.37
CA LEU A 196 -9.21 21.08 7.71
C LEU A 196 -8.71 21.56 9.08
N ARG A 197 -9.07 22.79 9.47
CA ARG A 197 -8.60 23.44 10.71
C ARG A 197 -9.38 23.00 11.96
N LYS A 198 -10.59 22.48 11.80
CA LYS A 198 -11.37 21.96 12.94
C LYS A 198 -10.64 20.76 13.57
N THR A 199 -10.34 20.87 14.85
CA THR A 199 -9.67 19.81 15.62
C THR A 199 -10.63 18.65 15.94
N ASP A 200 -11.93 18.93 16.05
CA ASP A 200 -12.99 17.99 16.40
C ASP A 200 -13.97 17.89 15.23
N ALA A 201 -13.55 17.23 14.15
CA ALA A 201 -14.45 16.99 13.05
C ALA A 201 -15.43 15.86 13.41
N GLU A 202 -16.63 16.22 13.84
CA GLU A 202 -17.77 15.32 13.69
C GLU A 202 -17.92 14.98 12.20
N PRO A 203 -18.22 13.71 11.87
CA PRO A 203 -18.50 13.33 10.49
C PRO A 203 -19.72 14.10 10.00
N CYS A 204 -19.58 14.74 8.83
CA CYS A 204 -20.74 15.22 8.07
C CYS A 204 -21.54 14.05 7.56
#